data_f296fa1e70b74c64db4e2fbf056fa7cd
#
_entry.id   f296fa1e70b74c64db4e2fbf056fa7cd
#
_cell.length_a   1.000
_cell.length_b   1.000
_cell.length_c   1.000
_cell.angle_alpha   90.00
_cell.angle_beta   90.00
_cell.angle_gamma   90.00
#
_symmetry.space_group_name_H-M   'P 1'
#
loop_
_entity.id
_entity.type
_entity.pdbx_description
1 polymer ?
#
loop_
_entity_poly.entity_id
_entity_poly.type
_entity_poly.pdbx_seq_one_letter_code
_entity_poly.pdbx_strand_id
1 'polypeptide(L)'
;MAFNKLLKVGAIAAAVMGAGAVNAQEFITIGTGSVTGVYYPTGGAICKLVNKGRKDHNIRCSVESTGGSIYNVNTIRAGELDFGIVQSDWQYHGYNGTSKFAEQGPYKKLRAMFSLHTEPFNIIARADSGIENVQDLAGKRVNIGNPGSGDRATMGVVMEAMGWTNDSFKLASELKGSERSQALCDNKIDAFIYIVGHPNGSIKEATTSCDAKLVPATGPKIDKIVADNPYYAFSTVPAGMYRGTDKDVKSFGVAATMVTTADVSDEVAYNVAKAVFENFDTFKRLHPAFANLKKEDMVKAGISIPLHPGAEKYYKEVGLIK
;
A
#
# COMPACT_ATOMS: atom_id res chain seq x y z
N MET A 1 -17.18 22.63 -89.55
CA MET A 1 -16.58 21.46 -88.89
C MET A 1 -16.71 21.63 -87.39
N ALA A 2 -17.70 20.96 -86.81
CA ALA A 2 -18.04 21.07 -85.41
C ALA A 2 -17.53 19.81 -84.68
N PHE A 3 -16.73 19.97 -83.61
CA PHE A 3 -16.36 18.89 -82.76
C PHE A 3 -17.09 19.00 -81.42
N ASN A 4 -18.07 18.11 -81.23
CA ASN A 4 -18.74 17.89 -79.95
C ASN A 4 -17.81 17.12 -79.00
N LYS A 5 -17.49 17.67 -77.83
CA LYS A 5 -16.93 16.93 -76.68
C LYS A 5 -17.99 16.69 -75.63
N LEU A 6 -18.40 15.44 -75.51
CA LEU A 6 -19.21 14.97 -74.39
C LEU A 6 -18.36 14.97 -73.08
N LEU A 7 -18.81 15.73 -72.08
CA LEU A 7 -18.32 15.59 -70.71
C LEU A 7 -19.04 14.40 -70.05
N LYS A 8 -18.27 13.39 -69.67
CA LYS A 8 -18.74 12.33 -68.76
C LYS A 8 -18.57 12.83 -67.35
N VAL A 9 -19.66 13.05 -66.64
CA VAL A 9 -19.70 13.33 -65.21
C VAL A 9 -19.57 11.98 -64.47
N GLY A 10 -18.36 11.74 -63.88
CA GLY A 10 -18.12 10.58 -63.04
C GLY A 10 -18.62 10.89 -61.59
N ALA A 11 -19.63 10.20 -61.16
CA ALA A 11 -20.08 10.22 -59.73
C ALA A 11 -19.03 9.51 -58.84
N ILE A 12 -18.32 10.29 -58.04
CA ILE A 12 -17.44 9.75 -56.97
C ILE A 12 -18.33 9.43 -55.80
N ALA A 13 -18.60 8.14 -55.55
CA ALA A 13 -19.23 7.66 -54.35
C ALA A 13 -18.21 7.77 -53.19
N ALA A 14 -18.40 8.76 -52.30
CA ALA A 14 -17.64 8.87 -51.07
C ALA A 14 -18.05 7.72 -50.10
N ALA A 15 -17.25 6.68 -50.04
CA ALA A 15 -17.37 5.66 -49.00
C ALA A 15 -16.98 6.29 -47.66
N VAL A 16 -17.95 6.64 -46.83
CA VAL A 16 -17.75 7.01 -45.44
C VAL A 16 -17.35 5.72 -44.70
N MET A 17 -16.04 5.47 -44.57
CA MET A 17 -15.52 4.49 -43.65
C MET A 17 -15.85 4.98 -42.24
N GLY A 18 -16.85 4.38 -41.59
CA GLY A 18 -17.07 4.53 -40.17
C GLY A 18 -15.80 4.05 -39.44
N ALA A 19 -14.99 5.00 -38.99
CA ALA A 19 -13.93 4.73 -38.06
C ALA A 19 -14.59 4.29 -36.76
N GLY A 20 -14.76 2.97 -36.57
CA GLY A 20 -15.06 2.42 -35.25
C GLY A 20 -13.98 2.93 -34.31
N ALA A 21 -14.36 3.63 -33.26
CA ALA A 21 -13.45 4.06 -32.22
C ALA A 21 -12.81 2.79 -31.64
N VAL A 22 -11.59 2.50 -32.06
CA VAL A 22 -10.75 1.50 -31.41
C VAL A 22 -10.45 2.11 -30.05
N ASN A 23 -11.13 1.64 -28.99
CA ASN A 23 -10.78 2.01 -27.62
C ASN A 23 -9.30 1.65 -27.43
N ALA A 24 -8.46 2.67 -27.31
CA ALA A 24 -7.05 2.47 -27.02
C ALA A 24 -6.92 1.68 -25.72
N GLN A 25 -5.98 0.75 -25.68
CA GLN A 25 -5.70 -0.02 -24.47
C GLN A 25 -5.23 0.92 -23.36
N GLU A 26 -5.89 0.89 -22.22
CA GLU A 26 -5.53 1.66 -21.03
C GLU A 26 -4.48 0.87 -20.24
N PHE A 27 -3.37 1.52 -19.92
CA PHE A 27 -2.31 0.93 -19.10
C PHE A 27 -2.32 1.58 -17.74
N ILE A 28 -2.36 0.79 -16.68
CA ILE A 28 -2.29 1.27 -15.31
C ILE A 28 -1.16 0.59 -14.55
N THR A 29 -0.51 1.34 -13.67
CA THR A 29 0.56 0.86 -12.81
C THR A 29 0.21 1.07 -11.35
N ILE A 30 0.41 0.02 -10.53
CA ILE A 30 0.22 0.06 -9.08
C ILE A 30 1.58 0.10 -8.39
N GLY A 31 1.90 1.23 -7.76
CA GLY A 31 3.05 1.33 -6.85
C GLY A 31 2.83 0.53 -5.57
N THR A 32 3.83 -0.22 -5.16
CA THR A 32 3.71 -1.14 -4.03
C THR A 32 4.75 -0.84 -2.94
N GLY A 33 5.69 -1.70 -2.68
CA GLY A 33 6.76 -1.57 -1.70
C GLY A 33 7.83 -2.64 -1.93
N SER A 34 8.53 -3.03 -0.87
CA SER A 34 9.51 -4.13 -0.97
C SER A 34 8.85 -5.43 -1.45
N VAL A 35 9.56 -6.18 -2.29
CA VAL A 35 9.08 -7.48 -2.81
C VAL A 35 8.86 -8.53 -1.71
N THR A 36 9.49 -8.39 -0.55
CA THR A 36 9.30 -9.25 0.63
C THR A 36 8.17 -8.79 1.55
N GLY A 37 7.58 -7.60 1.28
CA GLY A 37 6.42 -7.05 1.97
C GLY A 37 5.11 -7.58 1.40
N VAL A 38 3.98 -7.18 2.02
CA VAL A 38 2.64 -7.61 1.59
C VAL A 38 2.10 -6.73 0.45
N TYR A 39 2.58 -5.51 0.26
CA TYR A 39 2.11 -4.62 -0.82
C TYR A 39 2.37 -5.19 -2.21
N TYR A 40 3.55 -5.76 -2.44
CA TYR A 40 3.90 -6.29 -3.76
C TYR A 40 2.99 -7.46 -4.20
N PRO A 41 2.79 -8.52 -3.40
CA PRO A 41 1.81 -9.56 -3.74
C PRO A 41 0.37 -9.03 -3.78
N THR A 42 0.02 -7.97 -3.01
CA THR A 42 -1.30 -7.33 -3.08
C THR A 42 -1.54 -6.66 -4.43
N GLY A 43 -0.61 -5.83 -4.89
CA GLY A 43 -0.67 -5.23 -6.23
C GLY A 43 -0.75 -6.30 -7.32
N GLY A 44 0.05 -7.38 -7.19
CA GLY A 44 0.02 -8.52 -8.10
C GLY A 44 -1.33 -9.23 -8.14
N ALA A 45 -1.97 -9.41 -6.98
CA ALA A 45 -3.30 -10.01 -6.87
C ALA A 45 -4.37 -9.13 -7.55
N ILE A 46 -4.33 -7.81 -7.31
CA ILE A 46 -5.24 -6.85 -7.94
C ILE A 46 -5.04 -6.87 -9.46
N CYS A 47 -3.81 -6.70 -9.95
CA CYS A 47 -3.52 -6.72 -11.38
C CYS A 47 -3.91 -8.04 -12.06
N LYS A 48 -3.75 -9.18 -11.38
CA LYS A 48 -4.21 -10.48 -11.90
C LYS A 48 -5.71 -10.47 -12.16
N LEU A 49 -6.51 -9.90 -11.25
CA LEU A 49 -7.96 -9.84 -11.39
C LEU A 49 -8.39 -8.82 -12.45
N VAL A 50 -7.79 -7.64 -12.47
CA VAL A 50 -8.01 -6.63 -13.52
C VAL A 50 -7.68 -7.21 -14.89
N ASN A 51 -6.51 -7.80 -15.08
CA ASN A 51 -6.08 -8.38 -16.36
C ASN A 51 -6.95 -9.54 -16.82
N LYS A 52 -7.65 -10.25 -15.90
CA LYS A 52 -8.60 -11.29 -16.25
C LYS A 52 -9.80 -10.75 -17.03
N GLY A 53 -10.30 -9.54 -16.65
CA GLY A 53 -11.39 -8.83 -17.33
C GLY A 53 -10.96 -7.98 -18.53
N ARG A 54 -9.69 -8.04 -18.94
CA ARG A 54 -9.10 -7.16 -19.97
C ARG A 54 -9.86 -7.12 -21.29
N LYS A 55 -10.52 -8.20 -21.68
CA LYS A 55 -11.29 -8.27 -22.93
C LYS A 55 -12.57 -7.41 -22.89
N ASP A 56 -13.07 -7.14 -21.67
CA ASP A 56 -14.33 -6.43 -21.48
C ASP A 56 -14.10 -4.93 -21.31
N HIS A 57 -13.04 -4.52 -20.60
CA HIS A 57 -12.79 -3.11 -20.27
C HIS A 57 -11.47 -2.56 -20.84
N ASN A 58 -10.69 -3.35 -21.59
CA ASN A 58 -9.44 -2.97 -22.25
C ASN A 58 -8.33 -2.39 -21.35
N ILE A 59 -8.36 -2.63 -20.02
CA ILE A 59 -7.35 -2.17 -19.05
C ILE A 59 -6.29 -3.24 -18.88
N ARG A 60 -5.02 -2.82 -18.94
CA ARG A 60 -3.86 -3.65 -18.62
C ARG A 60 -3.16 -3.11 -17.38
N CYS A 61 -3.05 -3.93 -16.34
CA CYS A 61 -2.47 -3.60 -15.05
C CYS A 61 -1.09 -4.22 -14.88
N SER A 62 -0.14 -3.43 -14.38
CA SER A 62 1.20 -3.84 -13.95
C SER A 62 1.50 -3.37 -12.54
N VAL A 63 2.47 -4.01 -11.88
CA VAL A 63 2.91 -3.63 -10.54
C VAL A 63 4.35 -3.15 -10.57
N GLU A 64 4.64 -2.19 -9.69
CA GLU A 64 5.99 -1.68 -9.47
C GLU A 64 6.39 -1.85 -8.01
N SER A 65 7.60 -2.37 -7.77
CA SER A 65 8.23 -2.37 -6.46
C SER A 65 8.83 -1.00 -6.19
N THR A 66 8.40 -0.35 -5.13
CA THR A 66 8.74 1.04 -4.82
C THR A 66 9.36 1.21 -3.43
N GLY A 67 9.63 2.45 -3.05
CA GLY A 67 10.05 2.82 -1.70
C GLY A 67 8.97 2.66 -0.63
N GLY A 68 7.68 2.53 -1.00
CA GLY A 68 6.55 2.41 -0.08
C GLY A 68 5.68 3.66 -0.02
N SER A 69 4.93 3.87 1.07
CA SER A 69 3.79 4.77 1.15
C SER A 69 4.07 6.23 0.75
N ILE A 70 5.13 6.83 1.28
CA ILE A 70 5.47 8.24 0.97
C ILE A 70 5.87 8.38 -0.49
N TYR A 71 6.69 7.45 -0.99
CA TYR A 71 7.08 7.39 -2.39
C TYR A 71 5.84 7.29 -3.29
N ASN A 72 4.93 6.35 -3.01
CA ASN A 72 3.75 6.12 -3.83
C ASN A 72 2.85 7.36 -3.91
N VAL A 73 2.58 8.04 -2.78
CA VAL A 73 1.79 9.28 -2.78
C VAL A 73 2.46 10.37 -3.62
N ASN A 74 3.77 10.54 -3.49
CA ASN A 74 4.53 11.54 -4.25
C ASN A 74 4.53 11.24 -5.75
N THR A 75 4.68 9.98 -6.12
CA THR A 75 4.75 9.55 -7.53
C THR A 75 3.37 9.60 -8.20
N ILE A 76 2.27 9.31 -7.45
CA ILE A 76 0.90 9.57 -7.90
C ILE A 76 0.67 11.08 -8.10
N ARG A 77 1.15 11.94 -7.17
CA ARG A 77 1.06 13.40 -7.29
C ARG A 77 1.80 13.91 -8.54
N ALA A 78 2.92 13.29 -8.88
CA ALA A 78 3.71 13.62 -10.07
C ALA A 78 3.09 13.10 -11.38
N GLY A 79 2.07 12.23 -11.32
CA GLY A 79 1.45 11.62 -12.49
C GLY A 79 2.26 10.46 -13.10
N GLU A 80 3.17 9.87 -12.33
CA GLU A 80 4.04 8.77 -12.77
C GLU A 80 3.52 7.39 -12.32
N LEU A 81 2.56 7.37 -11.38
CA LEU A 81 1.81 6.19 -10.96
C LEU A 81 0.32 6.49 -10.99
N ASP A 82 -0.48 5.53 -11.44
CA ASP A 82 -1.95 5.65 -11.46
C ASP A 82 -2.55 5.28 -10.11
N PHE A 83 -2.02 4.26 -9.47
CA PHE A 83 -2.45 3.73 -8.18
C PHE A 83 -1.26 3.46 -7.27
N GLY A 84 -1.53 3.40 -5.97
CA GLY A 84 -0.52 3.02 -4.98
C GLY A 84 -1.13 2.32 -3.78
N ILE A 85 -0.36 1.43 -3.14
CA ILE A 85 -0.72 0.88 -1.84
C ILE A 85 0.04 1.67 -0.78
N VAL A 86 -0.71 2.21 0.19
CA VAL A 86 -0.18 3.10 1.22
C VAL A 86 -0.81 2.79 2.57
N GLN A 87 -0.11 3.12 3.64
CA GLN A 87 -0.65 3.10 4.99
C GLN A 87 -1.74 4.19 5.16
N SER A 88 -2.74 3.92 5.96
CA SER A 88 -3.88 4.84 6.20
C SER A 88 -3.47 6.18 6.84
N ASP A 89 -2.43 6.20 7.66
CA ASP A 89 -1.85 7.43 8.21
C ASP A 89 -1.23 8.31 7.11
N TRP A 90 -0.48 7.72 6.17
CA TRP A 90 0.12 8.47 5.07
C TRP A 90 -0.87 8.84 3.98
N GLN A 91 -1.96 8.09 3.82
CA GLN A 91 -3.14 8.50 3.06
C GLN A 91 -3.72 9.81 3.62
N TYR A 92 -3.96 9.87 4.95
CA TYR A 92 -4.46 11.05 5.64
C TYR A 92 -3.52 12.25 5.49
N HIS A 93 -2.24 12.07 5.80
CA HIS A 93 -1.24 13.13 5.76
C HIS A 93 -0.99 13.65 4.33
N GLY A 94 -0.97 12.78 3.33
CA GLY A 94 -0.83 13.16 1.93
C GLY A 94 -1.99 14.03 1.43
N TYR A 95 -3.22 13.66 1.77
CA TYR A 95 -4.40 14.43 1.41
C TYR A 95 -4.48 15.80 2.10
N ASN A 96 -4.06 15.86 3.37
CA ASN A 96 -4.14 17.07 4.18
C ASN A 96 -2.86 17.95 4.13
N GLY A 97 -1.77 17.47 3.55
CA GLY A 97 -0.51 18.22 3.48
C GLY A 97 0.11 18.42 4.86
N THR A 98 0.11 17.39 5.68
CA THR A 98 0.65 17.45 7.05
C THR A 98 1.80 16.47 7.24
N SER A 99 2.52 16.53 8.35
CA SER A 99 3.67 15.69 8.65
C SER A 99 4.71 15.68 7.50
N LYS A 100 5.02 14.53 6.92
CA LYS A 100 6.01 14.39 5.81
C LYS A 100 5.62 15.09 4.51
N PHE A 101 4.37 15.55 4.39
CA PHE A 101 3.87 16.28 3.22
C PHE A 101 3.67 17.79 3.49
N ALA A 102 4.09 18.31 4.67
CA ALA A 102 3.86 19.71 5.06
C ALA A 102 4.49 20.71 4.06
N GLU A 103 5.70 20.45 3.59
CA GLU A 103 6.39 21.34 2.62
C GLU A 103 5.72 21.32 1.24
N GLN A 104 5.14 20.19 0.85
CA GLN A 104 4.48 20.02 -0.46
C GLN A 104 3.03 20.53 -0.44
N GLY A 105 2.46 20.71 0.75
CA GLY A 105 1.06 21.07 0.97
C GLY A 105 0.06 19.96 0.64
N PRO A 106 -1.25 20.25 0.80
CA PRO A 106 -2.32 19.28 0.60
C PRO A 106 -2.36 18.73 -0.83
N TYR A 107 -2.61 17.42 -0.96
CA TYR A 107 -2.91 16.79 -2.25
C TYR A 107 -4.39 16.44 -2.33
N LYS A 108 -5.23 17.44 -2.60
CA LYS A 108 -6.70 17.29 -2.61
C LYS A 108 -7.25 16.46 -3.78
N LYS A 109 -6.43 16.10 -4.75
CA LYS A 109 -6.79 15.14 -5.80
C LYS A 109 -6.60 13.68 -5.37
N LEU A 110 -5.89 13.39 -4.27
CA LEU A 110 -5.75 12.02 -3.77
C LEU A 110 -7.12 11.41 -3.45
N ARG A 111 -7.35 10.18 -3.87
CA ARG A 111 -8.60 9.43 -3.67
C ARG A 111 -8.32 8.05 -3.10
N ALA A 112 -9.17 7.60 -2.20
CA ALA A 112 -9.16 6.22 -1.75
C ALA A 112 -9.93 5.33 -2.72
N MET A 113 -9.42 4.12 -2.94
CA MET A 113 -10.13 3.05 -3.61
C MET A 113 -10.82 2.15 -2.59
N PHE A 114 -10.06 1.48 -1.78
CA PHE A 114 -10.51 0.59 -0.71
C PHE A 114 -9.41 0.34 0.31
N SER A 115 -9.80 -0.13 1.48
CA SER A 115 -8.91 -0.65 2.51
C SER A 115 -8.55 -2.11 2.24
N LEU A 116 -7.45 -2.53 2.80
CA LEU A 116 -6.88 -3.87 2.65
C LEU A 116 -6.64 -4.50 4.05
N HIS A 117 -5.53 -5.17 4.23
CA HIS A 117 -5.16 -5.81 5.49
C HIS A 117 -4.67 -4.82 6.56
N THR A 118 -4.70 -5.25 7.80
CA THR A 118 -4.08 -4.51 8.91
C THR A 118 -2.56 -4.68 8.91
N GLU A 119 -1.85 -3.65 9.36
CA GLU A 119 -0.40 -3.59 9.40
C GLU A 119 0.07 -3.19 10.80
N PRO A 120 0.34 -4.16 11.68
CA PRO A 120 0.95 -3.88 12.97
C PRO A 120 2.33 -3.24 12.84
N PHE A 121 2.67 -2.36 13.78
CA PHE A 121 4.03 -1.89 14.01
C PHE A 121 4.82 -3.03 14.68
N ASN A 122 5.64 -3.71 13.90
CA ASN A 122 6.41 -4.84 14.41
C ASN A 122 7.83 -4.44 14.73
N ILE A 123 8.34 -4.94 15.84
CA ILE A 123 9.75 -4.93 16.22
C ILE A 123 10.23 -6.37 16.14
N ILE A 124 11.19 -6.64 15.28
CA ILE A 124 11.83 -7.94 15.15
C ILE A 124 13.25 -7.78 15.70
N ALA A 125 13.55 -8.47 16.78
CA ALA A 125 14.81 -8.37 17.50
C ALA A 125 15.51 -9.71 17.60
N ARG A 126 16.82 -9.69 17.63
CA ARG A 126 17.63 -10.86 17.99
C ARG A 126 17.29 -11.28 19.43
N ALA A 127 17.19 -12.56 19.70
CA ALA A 127 16.87 -13.07 21.03
C ALA A 127 17.90 -12.66 22.12
N ASP A 128 19.17 -12.53 21.74
CA ASP A 128 20.28 -12.12 22.61
C ASP A 128 20.46 -10.59 22.75
N SER A 129 19.60 -9.77 22.11
CA SER A 129 19.73 -8.31 22.11
C SER A 129 19.33 -7.63 23.43
N GLY A 130 18.58 -8.34 24.29
CA GLY A 130 17.97 -7.79 25.50
C GLY A 130 16.84 -6.78 25.23
N ILE A 131 16.26 -6.79 24.02
CA ILE A 131 15.10 -5.96 23.65
C ILE A 131 13.83 -6.73 23.99
N GLU A 132 13.02 -6.22 24.92
CA GLU A 132 11.77 -6.83 25.38
C GLU A 132 10.54 -5.94 25.11
N ASN A 133 10.75 -4.64 24.82
CA ASN A 133 9.69 -3.69 24.44
C ASN A 133 10.28 -2.56 23.58
N VAL A 134 9.44 -1.71 23.03
CA VAL A 134 9.85 -0.57 22.18
C VAL A 134 10.85 0.35 22.85
N GLN A 135 10.77 0.57 24.18
CA GLN A 135 11.67 1.43 24.94
C GLN A 135 13.12 0.94 24.90
N ASP A 136 13.34 -0.36 24.77
CA ASP A 136 14.67 -0.98 24.78
C ASP A 136 15.43 -0.79 23.46
N LEU A 137 14.81 -0.19 22.46
CA LEU A 137 15.47 0.15 21.20
C LEU A 137 16.52 1.24 21.36
N ALA A 138 16.39 2.12 22.37
CA ALA A 138 17.40 3.14 22.67
C ALA A 138 18.77 2.52 22.94
N GLY A 139 19.82 3.10 22.36
CA GLY A 139 21.20 2.59 22.48
C GLY A 139 21.51 1.32 21.69
N LYS A 140 20.54 0.76 20.95
CA LYS A 140 20.73 -0.44 20.10
C LYS A 140 21.01 -0.07 18.64
N ARG A 141 21.47 -1.06 17.87
CA ARG A 141 21.61 -0.95 16.40
C ARG A 141 20.27 -1.30 15.77
N VAL A 142 19.52 -0.30 15.33
CA VAL A 142 18.14 -0.50 14.86
C VAL A 142 17.99 -0.09 13.39
N ASN A 143 17.39 -0.93 12.57
CA ASN A 143 16.89 -0.48 11.28
C ASN A 143 15.55 0.22 11.49
N ILE A 144 15.52 1.52 11.21
CA ILE A 144 14.38 2.42 11.43
C ILE A 144 13.51 2.60 10.18
N GLY A 145 13.75 1.81 9.11
CA GLY A 145 13.04 1.89 7.83
C GLY A 145 13.77 2.70 6.77
N ASN A 146 13.53 2.40 5.50
CA ASN A 146 14.17 3.11 4.39
C ASN A 146 13.50 4.47 4.10
N PRO A 147 14.27 5.45 3.59
CA PRO A 147 13.72 6.73 3.15
C PRO A 147 12.56 6.54 2.15
N GLY A 148 11.51 7.35 2.27
CA GLY A 148 10.32 7.26 1.41
C GLY A 148 9.35 6.15 1.77
N SER A 149 9.66 5.30 2.76
CA SER A 149 8.73 4.28 3.26
C SER A 149 7.77 4.82 4.31
N GLY A 150 6.61 4.18 4.42
CA GLY A 150 5.70 4.37 5.54
C GLY A 150 6.34 3.93 6.86
N ASP A 151 7.11 2.84 6.85
CA ASP A 151 7.85 2.35 8.02
C ASP A 151 8.72 3.45 8.66
N ARG A 152 9.58 4.09 7.83
CA ARG A 152 10.47 5.15 8.29
C ARG A 152 9.71 6.35 8.84
N ALA A 153 8.61 6.68 8.19
CA ALA A 153 7.80 7.81 8.57
C ALA A 153 7.01 7.54 9.87
N THR A 154 6.39 6.36 10.02
CA THR A 154 5.70 5.94 11.26
C THR A 154 6.69 5.70 12.41
N MET A 155 7.89 5.17 12.14
CA MET A 155 8.94 5.13 13.16
C MET A 155 9.32 6.54 13.62
N GLY A 156 9.27 7.54 12.75
CA GLY A 156 9.45 8.94 13.10
C GLY A 156 8.44 9.44 14.13
N VAL A 157 7.17 9.03 14.00
CA VAL A 157 6.12 9.34 14.99
C VAL A 157 6.43 8.71 16.35
N VAL A 158 6.88 7.45 16.36
CA VAL A 158 7.31 6.78 17.60
C VAL A 158 8.52 7.48 18.20
N MET A 159 9.53 7.82 17.38
CA MET A 159 10.73 8.54 17.85
C MET A 159 10.36 9.88 18.47
N GLU A 160 9.48 10.66 17.84
CA GLU A 160 9.00 11.93 18.39
C GLU A 160 8.32 11.76 19.75
N ALA A 161 7.40 10.81 19.86
CA ALA A 161 6.71 10.51 21.12
C ALA A 161 7.67 10.05 22.23
N MET A 162 8.72 9.28 21.86
CA MET A 162 9.75 8.84 22.80
C MET A 162 10.76 9.94 23.15
N GLY A 163 10.81 11.03 22.37
CA GLY A 163 11.85 12.07 22.49
C GLY A 163 13.20 11.61 21.92
N TRP A 164 13.18 10.75 20.90
CA TRP A 164 14.37 10.19 20.27
C TRP A 164 14.76 10.91 19.00
N THR A 165 16.06 10.98 18.76
CA THR A 165 16.69 11.32 17.49
C THR A 165 17.44 10.11 16.95
N ASN A 166 18.07 10.22 15.79
CA ASN A 166 18.94 9.14 15.29
C ASN A 166 20.10 8.82 16.26
N ASP A 167 20.58 9.81 17.01
CA ASP A 167 21.65 9.66 18.01
C ASP A 167 21.20 8.92 19.28
N SER A 168 19.89 8.69 19.44
CA SER A 168 19.36 7.84 20.51
C SER A 168 19.66 6.35 20.28
N PHE A 169 20.09 5.97 19.08
CA PHE A 169 20.48 4.61 18.72
C PHE A 169 22.00 4.51 18.59
N LYS A 170 22.55 3.33 18.92
CA LYS A 170 23.96 3.03 18.60
C LYS A 170 24.21 3.05 17.09
N LEU A 171 23.19 2.66 16.31
CA LEU A 171 23.12 2.75 14.85
C LEU A 171 21.66 2.85 14.44
N ALA A 172 21.31 3.92 13.77
CA ALA A 172 20.04 4.07 13.06
C ALA A 172 20.27 3.76 11.58
N SER A 173 20.00 2.51 11.15
CA SER A 173 20.14 2.13 9.73
C SER A 173 18.82 2.26 8.99
N GLU A 174 18.88 2.45 7.68
CA GLU A 174 17.72 2.70 6.82
C GLU A 174 17.66 1.70 5.64
N LEU A 175 17.84 0.40 5.95
CA LEU A 175 17.81 -0.69 4.98
C LEU A 175 16.40 -0.91 4.44
N LYS A 176 16.31 -1.32 3.18
CA LYS A 176 15.04 -1.75 2.55
C LYS A 176 14.50 -3.03 3.20
N GLY A 177 13.19 -3.26 3.07
CA GLY A 177 12.53 -4.43 3.65
C GLY A 177 13.17 -5.77 3.29
N SER A 178 13.71 -5.92 2.07
CA SER A 178 14.38 -7.14 1.61
C SER A 178 15.78 -7.38 2.20
N GLU A 179 16.37 -6.38 2.86
CA GLU A 179 17.75 -6.45 3.39
C GLU A 179 17.76 -6.68 4.91
N ARG A 180 16.64 -6.44 5.60
CA ARG A 180 16.56 -6.39 7.08
C ARG A 180 16.81 -7.74 7.72
N SER A 181 16.21 -8.82 7.18
CA SER A 181 16.37 -10.17 7.74
C SER A 181 17.82 -10.61 7.71
N GLN A 182 18.48 -10.45 6.57
CA GLN A 182 19.90 -10.80 6.43
C GLN A 182 20.79 -9.96 7.36
N ALA A 183 20.55 -8.64 7.44
CA ALA A 183 21.32 -7.77 8.31
C ALA A 183 21.18 -8.13 9.80
N LEU A 184 19.96 -8.56 10.22
CA LEU A 184 19.72 -9.07 11.57
C LEU A 184 20.48 -10.37 11.84
N CYS A 185 20.37 -11.33 10.92
CA CYS A 185 21.03 -12.63 11.04
C CYS A 185 22.58 -12.54 10.98
N ASP A 186 23.11 -11.60 10.21
CA ASP A 186 24.54 -11.27 10.15
C ASP A 186 25.05 -10.48 11.37
N ASN A 187 24.21 -10.23 12.36
CA ASN A 187 24.55 -9.41 13.54
C ASN A 187 25.01 -7.97 13.19
N LYS A 188 24.55 -7.40 12.08
CA LYS A 188 24.79 -6.00 11.70
C LYS A 188 23.87 -5.04 12.43
N ILE A 189 22.65 -5.50 12.77
CA ILE A 189 21.64 -4.80 13.54
C ILE A 189 21.14 -5.69 14.68
N ASP A 190 20.61 -5.07 15.75
CA ASP A 190 20.02 -5.77 16.90
C ASP A 190 18.52 -5.96 16.74
N ALA A 191 17.88 -5.03 16.02
CA ALA A 191 16.46 -5.09 15.67
C ALA A 191 16.16 -4.34 14.37
N PHE A 192 15.01 -4.65 13.78
CA PHE A 192 14.39 -3.80 12.76
C PHE A 192 12.91 -3.60 13.07
N ILE A 193 12.39 -2.43 12.66
CA ILE A 193 10.94 -2.19 12.67
C ILE A 193 10.37 -2.53 11.30
N TYR A 194 9.11 -2.99 11.27
CA TYR A 194 8.38 -3.24 10.04
C TYR A 194 6.88 -3.08 10.26
N ILE A 195 6.28 -2.11 9.58
CA ILE A 195 4.83 -1.94 9.57
C ILE A 195 4.32 -2.72 8.37
N VAL A 196 3.79 -3.90 8.61
CA VAL A 196 3.46 -4.86 7.54
C VAL A 196 2.38 -5.84 7.98
N GLY A 197 1.58 -6.30 7.02
CA GLY A 197 0.58 -7.35 7.23
C GLY A 197 1.19 -8.73 7.50
N HIS A 198 0.41 -9.58 8.13
CA HIS A 198 0.80 -10.93 8.50
C HIS A 198 -0.01 -12.01 7.76
N PRO A 199 0.62 -13.18 7.49
CA PRO A 199 2.03 -13.50 7.67
C PRO A 199 2.93 -12.77 6.66
N ASN A 200 4.17 -12.47 7.06
CA ASN A 200 5.15 -11.76 6.24
C ASN A 200 6.41 -12.61 5.99
N GLY A 201 6.91 -12.57 4.75
CA GLY A 201 8.06 -13.37 4.32
C GLY A 201 9.36 -13.00 5.02
N SER A 202 9.65 -11.70 5.16
CA SER A 202 10.88 -11.22 5.80
C SER A 202 10.92 -11.54 7.29
N ILE A 203 9.79 -11.40 8.00
CA ILE A 203 9.71 -11.80 9.42
C ILE A 203 9.89 -13.30 9.56
N LYS A 204 9.24 -14.10 8.69
CA LYS A 204 9.42 -15.56 8.70
C LYS A 204 10.87 -15.94 8.45
N GLU A 205 11.53 -15.30 7.49
CA GLU A 205 12.96 -15.53 7.20
C GLU A 205 13.83 -15.24 8.43
N ALA A 206 13.70 -14.06 9.06
CA ALA A 206 14.45 -13.70 10.25
C ALA A 206 14.25 -14.69 11.40
N THR A 207 13.02 -15.11 11.66
CA THR A 207 12.68 -16.04 12.76
C THR A 207 13.03 -17.50 12.48
N THR A 208 13.27 -17.88 11.22
CA THR A 208 13.67 -19.25 10.85
C THR A 208 15.16 -19.39 10.59
N SER A 209 15.80 -18.34 10.06
CA SER A 209 17.23 -18.37 9.67
C SER A 209 18.16 -17.99 10.81
N CYS A 210 17.70 -17.20 11.77
CA CYS A 210 18.44 -16.85 12.98
C CYS A 210 17.52 -16.82 14.21
N ASP A 211 18.11 -16.67 15.40
CA ASP A 211 17.36 -16.64 16.65
C ASP A 211 16.78 -15.23 16.87
N ALA A 212 15.62 -14.99 16.28
CA ALA A 212 14.89 -13.72 16.34
C ALA A 212 13.47 -13.93 16.87
N LYS A 213 12.92 -12.89 17.51
CA LYS A 213 11.58 -12.86 18.06
C LYS A 213 10.86 -11.54 17.73
N LEU A 214 9.54 -11.57 17.75
CA LEU A 214 8.74 -10.35 17.75
C LEU A 214 8.70 -9.78 19.18
N VAL A 215 8.75 -8.45 19.27
CA VAL A 215 8.80 -7.72 20.53
C VAL A 215 7.61 -6.75 20.57
N PRO A 216 6.89 -6.62 21.70
CA PRO A 216 5.76 -5.71 21.81
C PRO A 216 6.17 -4.25 21.67
N ALA A 217 5.24 -3.45 21.17
CA ALA A 217 5.32 -1.98 21.19
C ALA A 217 4.15 -1.45 22.04
N THR A 218 4.38 -1.30 23.35
CA THR A 218 3.36 -0.94 24.35
C THR A 218 3.88 0.11 25.33
N GLY A 219 2.96 0.72 26.05
CA GLY A 219 3.23 1.67 27.12
C GLY A 219 2.58 3.03 26.89
N PRO A 220 2.60 3.93 27.90
CA PRO A 220 1.81 5.16 27.90
C PRO A 220 2.05 6.08 26.68
N LYS A 221 3.26 6.09 26.14
CA LYS A 221 3.58 6.89 24.95
C LYS A 221 2.96 6.30 23.69
N ILE A 222 2.91 4.98 23.57
CA ILE A 222 2.23 4.28 22.47
C ILE A 222 0.72 4.46 22.61
N ASP A 223 0.18 4.33 23.83
CA ASP A 223 -1.25 4.54 24.10
C ASP A 223 -1.67 5.95 23.69
N LYS A 224 -0.82 6.95 23.97
CA LYS A 224 -1.05 8.34 23.55
C LYS A 224 -1.03 8.50 22.02
N ILE A 225 -0.09 7.86 21.31
CA ILE A 225 -0.06 7.87 19.84
C ILE A 225 -1.40 7.37 19.28
N VAL A 226 -1.91 6.26 19.82
CA VAL A 226 -3.19 5.68 19.35
C VAL A 226 -4.37 6.57 19.72
N ALA A 227 -4.40 7.15 20.91
CA ALA A 227 -5.50 8.01 21.35
C ALA A 227 -5.60 9.33 20.56
N ASP A 228 -4.47 9.90 20.19
CA ASP A 228 -4.39 11.21 19.52
C ASP A 228 -4.62 11.12 17.99
N ASN A 229 -4.55 9.92 17.41
CA ASN A 229 -4.54 9.76 15.95
C ASN A 229 -5.55 8.71 15.48
N PRO A 230 -6.63 9.09 14.80
CA PRO A 230 -7.74 8.19 14.45
C PRO A 230 -7.39 7.13 13.39
N TYR A 231 -6.24 7.24 12.75
CA TYR A 231 -5.74 6.26 11.76
C TYR A 231 -4.87 5.17 12.40
N TYR A 232 -4.57 5.24 13.71
CA TYR A 232 -3.93 4.17 14.47
C TYR A 232 -4.95 3.38 15.31
N ALA A 233 -4.69 2.10 15.46
CA ALA A 233 -5.47 1.21 16.33
C ALA A 233 -4.54 0.23 17.04
N PHE A 234 -4.93 -0.24 18.22
CA PHE A 234 -4.24 -1.35 18.87
C PHE A 234 -4.36 -2.61 18.01
N SER A 235 -3.30 -3.37 17.97
CA SER A 235 -3.21 -4.60 17.21
C SER A 235 -2.45 -5.68 17.96
N THR A 236 -2.63 -6.92 17.55
CA THR A 236 -1.99 -8.09 18.16
C THR A 236 -1.52 -9.04 17.06
N VAL A 237 -0.27 -9.48 17.13
CA VAL A 237 0.22 -10.59 16.33
C VAL A 237 0.03 -11.86 17.16
N PRO A 238 -0.75 -12.85 16.68
CA PRO A 238 -1.08 -14.04 17.47
C PRO A 238 0.15 -14.90 17.78
N ALA A 239 0.13 -15.53 18.95
CA ALA A 239 1.09 -16.55 19.34
C ALA A 239 1.20 -17.67 18.28
N GLY A 240 2.39 -18.21 18.10
CA GLY A 240 2.65 -19.32 17.19
C GLY A 240 2.69 -18.94 15.69
N MET A 241 2.47 -17.67 15.33
CA MET A 241 2.53 -17.24 13.94
C MET A 241 3.95 -17.31 13.37
N TYR A 242 4.95 -17.06 14.20
CA TYR A 242 6.38 -17.14 13.87
C TYR A 242 7.13 -17.94 14.91
N ARG A 243 8.22 -18.59 14.50
CA ARG A 243 9.14 -19.26 15.42
C ARG A 243 9.63 -18.27 16.48
N GLY A 244 9.71 -18.69 17.74
CA GLY A 244 10.15 -17.82 18.84
C GLY A 244 9.10 -16.80 19.31
N THR A 245 7.85 -16.89 18.81
CA THR A 245 6.74 -16.02 19.22
C THR A 245 5.68 -16.88 19.92
N ASP A 246 5.93 -17.23 21.17
CA ASP A 246 5.09 -18.17 21.94
C ASP A 246 3.90 -17.51 22.66
N LYS A 247 3.84 -16.19 22.62
CA LYS A 247 2.79 -15.37 23.22
C LYS A 247 2.27 -14.34 22.20
N ASP A 248 1.05 -13.88 22.43
CA ASP A 248 0.50 -12.75 21.69
C ASP A 248 1.39 -11.51 21.84
N VAL A 249 1.76 -10.90 20.72
CA VAL A 249 2.59 -9.68 20.69
C VAL A 249 1.69 -8.48 20.49
N LYS A 250 1.52 -7.69 21.55
CA LYS A 250 0.71 -6.46 21.54
C LYS A 250 1.47 -5.31 20.89
N SER A 251 0.78 -4.55 20.06
CA SER A 251 1.30 -3.40 19.37
C SER A 251 0.17 -2.45 18.96
N PHE A 252 0.49 -1.49 18.14
CA PHE A 252 -0.47 -0.66 17.40
C PHE A 252 -0.22 -0.82 15.90
N GLY A 253 -1.09 -0.27 15.07
CA GLY A 253 -0.90 -0.34 13.64
C GLY A 253 -1.87 0.51 12.84
N VAL A 254 -1.82 0.33 11.55
CA VAL A 254 -2.60 1.02 10.52
C VAL A 254 -3.33 0.02 9.64
N ALA A 255 -4.11 0.51 8.70
CA ALA A 255 -4.59 -0.29 7.58
C ALA A 255 -3.73 0.00 6.32
N ALA A 256 -3.45 -1.01 5.53
CA ALA A 256 -3.05 -0.82 4.15
C ALA A 256 -4.26 -0.34 3.34
N THR A 257 -4.08 0.64 2.47
CA THR A 257 -5.14 1.18 1.61
C THR A 257 -4.66 1.31 0.18
N MET A 258 -5.53 1.07 -0.78
CA MET A 258 -5.27 1.41 -2.17
C MET A 258 -5.75 2.83 -2.44
N VAL A 259 -4.88 3.65 -3.00
CA VAL A 259 -5.16 5.04 -3.38
C VAL A 259 -4.87 5.30 -4.85
N THR A 260 -5.46 6.37 -5.35
CA THR A 260 -5.28 6.87 -6.72
C THR A 260 -5.44 8.40 -6.73
N THR A 261 -5.48 9.00 -7.89
CA THR A 261 -5.79 10.43 -8.10
C THR A 261 -7.15 10.62 -8.77
N ALA A 262 -7.78 11.76 -8.53
CA ALA A 262 -8.99 12.17 -9.24
C ALA A 262 -8.78 12.37 -10.76
N ASP A 263 -7.53 12.31 -11.23
CA ASP A 263 -7.20 12.41 -12.66
C ASP A 263 -7.32 11.05 -13.39
N VAL A 264 -7.38 9.94 -12.66
CA VAL A 264 -7.74 8.62 -13.20
C VAL A 264 -9.22 8.64 -13.57
N SER A 265 -9.59 8.06 -14.70
CA SER A 265 -10.99 8.06 -15.17
C SER A 265 -11.90 7.23 -14.24
N ASP A 266 -13.18 7.65 -14.14
CA ASP A 266 -14.19 6.93 -13.38
C ASP A 266 -14.36 5.49 -13.88
N GLU A 267 -14.24 5.28 -15.18
CA GLU A 267 -14.32 3.95 -15.79
C GLU A 267 -13.18 3.03 -15.32
N VAL A 268 -11.95 3.52 -15.30
CA VAL A 268 -10.79 2.76 -14.83
C VAL A 268 -10.96 2.42 -13.36
N ALA A 269 -11.26 3.40 -12.50
CA ALA A 269 -11.43 3.19 -11.06
C ALA A 269 -12.61 2.24 -10.77
N TYR A 270 -13.73 2.37 -11.49
CA TYR A 270 -14.87 1.45 -11.39
C TYR A 270 -14.47 0.01 -11.71
N ASN A 271 -13.77 -0.22 -12.83
CA ASN A 271 -13.37 -1.55 -13.25
C ASN A 271 -12.32 -2.18 -12.33
N VAL A 272 -11.41 -1.39 -11.76
CA VAL A 272 -10.46 -1.87 -10.75
C VAL A 272 -11.18 -2.32 -9.48
N ALA A 273 -12.11 -1.51 -8.95
CA ALA A 273 -12.93 -1.89 -7.79
C ALA A 273 -13.76 -3.14 -8.09
N LYS A 274 -14.48 -3.16 -9.21
CA LYS A 274 -15.30 -4.29 -9.67
C LYS A 274 -14.50 -5.57 -9.76
N ALA A 275 -13.30 -5.53 -10.37
CA ALA A 275 -12.45 -6.72 -10.54
C ALA A 275 -12.11 -7.38 -9.21
N VAL A 276 -11.82 -6.59 -8.16
CA VAL A 276 -11.50 -7.11 -6.82
C VAL A 276 -12.75 -7.62 -6.11
N PHE A 277 -13.82 -6.85 -6.06
CA PHE A 277 -14.99 -7.14 -5.24
C PHE A 277 -15.89 -8.23 -5.85
N GLU A 278 -16.00 -8.36 -7.17
CA GLU A 278 -16.68 -9.49 -7.81
C GLU A 278 -15.90 -10.81 -7.67
N ASN A 279 -14.57 -10.74 -7.65
CA ASN A 279 -13.72 -11.91 -7.47
C ASN A 279 -13.19 -12.04 -6.02
N PHE A 280 -13.94 -11.54 -5.03
CA PHE A 280 -13.49 -11.38 -3.65
C PHE A 280 -12.98 -12.68 -3.02
N ASP A 281 -13.67 -13.80 -3.17
CA ASP A 281 -13.22 -15.10 -2.64
C ASP A 281 -11.92 -15.58 -3.31
N THR A 282 -11.74 -15.25 -4.58
CA THR A 282 -10.48 -15.52 -5.27
C THR A 282 -9.38 -14.61 -4.75
N PHE A 283 -9.67 -13.32 -4.57
CA PHE A 283 -8.74 -12.35 -4.00
C PHE A 283 -8.24 -12.80 -2.63
N LYS A 284 -9.13 -13.20 -1.73
CA LYS A 284 -8.77 -13.71 -0.38
C LYS A 284 -7.80 -14.89 -0.42
N ARG A 285 -7.89 -15.75 -1.42
CA ARG A 285 -7.00 -16.92 -1.57
C ARG A 285 -5.62 -16.59 -2.17
N LEU A 286 -5.43 -15.39 -2.72
CA LEU A 286 -4.17 -15.03 -3.39
C LEU A 286 -3.05 -14.70 -2.39
N HIS A 287 -3.39 -14.33 -1.16
CA HIS A 287 -2.39 -14.13 -0.10
C HIS A 287 -3.02 -14.38 1.29
N PRO A 288 -2.31 -15.03 2.23
CA PRO A 288 -2.87 -15.31 3.56
C PRO A 288 -3.29 -14.06 4.36
N ALA A 289 -2.62 -12.93 4.17
CA ALA A 289 -2.98 -11.66 4.82
C ALA A 289 -4.40 -11.17 4.46
N PHE A 290 -5.00 -11.70 3.40
CA PHE A 290 -6.36 -11.31 2.97
C PHE A 290 -7.44 -12.22 3.57
N ALA A 291 -7.08 -13.27 4.29
CA ALA A 291 -8.01 -14.29 4.76
C ALA A 291 -9.20 -13.73 5.57
N ASN A 292 -8.95 -12.68 6.35
CA ASN A 292 -9.94 -12.07 7.24
C ASN A 292 -10.63 -10.82 6.66
N LEU A 293 -10.37 -10.47 5.40
CA LEU A 293 -11.03 -9.33 4.76
C LEU A 293 -12.53 -9.54 4.66
N LYS A 294 -13.28 -8.45 4.84
CA LYS A 294 -14.72 -8.35 4.62
C LYS A 294 -14.99 -7.17 3.70
N LYS A 295 -15.87 -7.34 2.72
CA LYS A 295 -16.17 -6.28 1.73
C LYS A 295 -16.64 -4.99 2.39
N GLU A 296 -17.46 -5.12 3.43
CA GLU A 296 -18.05 -4.01 4.18
C GLU A 296 -16.99 -3.18 4.92
N ASP A 297 -15.93 -3.85 5.41
CA ASP A 297 -14.81 -3.19 6.09
C ASP A 297 -13.89 -2.50 5.08
N MET A 298 -13.68 -3.11 3.90
CA MET A 298 -12.80 -2.58 2.86
C MET A 298 -13.23 -1.22 2.31
N VAL A 299 -14.50 -0.87 2.42
CA VAL A 299 -15.01 0.44 1.95
C VAL A 299 -15.10 1.50 3.06
N LYS A 300 -14.64 1.19 4.28
CA LYS A 300 -14.76 2.06 5.46
C LYS A 300 -13.50 2.12 6.32
N ALA A 301 -12.97 0.96 6.74
CA ALA A 301 -11.88 0.88 7.70
C ALA A 301 -10.60 1.53 7.13
N GLY A 302 -9.97 2.45 7.88
CA GLY A 302 -8.75 3.13 7.45
C GLY A 302 -8.94 4.12 6.28
N ILE A 303 -10.16 4.35 5.80
CA ILE A 303 -10.46 5.34 4.77
C ILE A 303 -10.73 6.69 5.45
N SER A 304 -9.84 7.64 5.23
CA SER A 304 -9.89 8.98 5.86
C SER A 304 -9.93 10.13 4.84
N ILE A 305 -10.00 9.81 3.56
CA ILE A 305 -10.08 10.73 2.44
C ILE A 305 -11.25 10.34 1.52
N PRO A 306 -11.71 11.22 0.62
CA PRO A 306 -12.80 10.88 -0.30
C PRO A 306 -12.47 9.64 -1.15
N LEU A 307 -13.46 8.79 -1.36
CA LEU A 307 -13.40 7.72 -2.34
C LEU A 307 -13.28 8.30 -3.76
N HIS A 308 -12.70 7.51 -4.67
CA HIS A 308 -12.76 7.85 -6.10
C HIS A 308 -14.19 7.68 -6.61
N PRO A 309 -14.75 8.64 -7.40
CA PRO A 309 -16.14 8.57 -7.85
C PRO A 309 -16.49 7.27 -8.59
N GLY A 310 -15.58 6.75 -9.42
CA GLY A 310 -15.78 5.46 -10.10
C GLY A 310 -15.86 4.27 -9.14
N ALA A 311 -15.05 4.25 -8.11
CA ALA A 311 -15.12 3.21 -7.08
C ALA A 311 -16.40 3.35 -6.24
N GLU A 312 -16.74 4.58 -5.83
CA GLU A 312 -17.96 4.90 -5.09
C GLU A 312 -19.22 4.48 -5.87
N LYS A 313 -19.25 4.74 -7.19
CA LYS A 313 -20.33 4.29 -8.07
C LYS A 313 -20.52 2.77 -7.98
N TYR A 314 -19.44 2.00 -8.13
CA TYR A 314 -19.52 0.54 -8.01
C TYR A 314 -20.06 0.10 -6.64
N TYR A 315 -19.58 0.71 -5.54
CA TYR A 315 -20.01 0.34 -4.20
C TYR A 315 -21.48 0.63 -3.93
N LYS A 316 -22.03 1.73 -4.47
CA LYS A 316 -23.47 2.05 -4.45
C LYS A 316 -24.29 1.03 -5.22
N GLU A 317 -23.86 0.66 -6.42
CA GLU A 317 -24.54 -0.32 -7.28
C GLU A 317 -24.67 -1.70 -6.60
N VAL A 318 -23.66 -2.12 -5.82
CA VAL A 318 -23.68 -3.41 -5.11
C VAL A 318 -24.15 -3.30 -3.66
N GLY A 319 -24.58 -2.13 -3.20
CA GLY A 319 -25.15 -1.90 -1.87
C GLY A 319 -24.15 -1.93 -0.72
N LEU A 320 -22.85 -1.74 -0.98
CA LEU A 320 -21.82 -1.68 0.06
C LEU A 320 -21.79 -0.33 0.80
N ILE A 321 -22.22 0.74 0.13
CA ILE A 321 -22.43 2.07 0.69
C ILE A 321 -23.76 2.65 0.20
N LYS A 322 -24.26 3.73 0.88
CA LYS A 322 -25.52 4.41 0.55
C LYS A 322 -25.33 5.48 -0.53
#